data_a572366207d4c18ecde7ff285f9043e6
#
_entry.id   a572366207d4c18ecde7ff285f9043e6
#
_cell.length_a   1.000
_cell.length_b   1.000
_cell.length_c   1.000
_cell.angle_alpha   90.00
_cell.angle_beta   90.00
_cell.angle_gamma   90.00
#
_symmetry.space_group_name_H-M   'P 1'
#
loop_
_entity.id
_entity.type
_entity.pdbx_description
1 polymer ?
#
loop_
_entity_poly.entity_id
_entity_poly.type
_entity_poly.pdbx_seq_one_letter_code
_entity_poly.pdbx_strand_id
1 'polypeptide(L)'
;MAWGINGKRADESSAFHSEKILLNHAAINPIGHMVRSMLYYSKDMNQQFRLMPQEECDLTFAEIFPSDTEDITDTLLCTKRPDILTIQLESMGAPFIESLGGVQGVAPELCQWMQRGVNFTNAWATSFRTDRGTLCTLSGYPGLPQTSVMKIPAKSRTLPSIANSLLEAGYVTDFLYGGDINFTNMKSYLLSTGYQQ
;
A
#
# COMPACT_ATOMS: atom_id res chain seq x y z
N MET A 1 30.16 7.48 13.73
CA MET A 1 30.33 6.59 12.57
C MET A 1 31.43 5.59 12.90
N ALA A 2 31.07 4.34 13.09
CA ALA A 2 32.08 3.30 13.22
C ALA A 2 32.57 2.95 11.82
N TRP A 3 33.78 3.37 11.50
CA TRP A 3 34.52 2.87 10.34
C TRP A 3 35.13 1.55 10.79
N GLY A 4 34.79 0.45 10.11
CA GLY A 4 35.53 -0.78 10.32
C GLY A 4 37.00 -0.58 9.97
N ILE A 5 37.87 -1.37 10.58
CA ILE A 5 39.35 -1.32 10.43
C ILE A 5 39.80 -1.32 8.95
N ASN A 6 38.94 -1.76 8.03
CA ASN A 6 39.21 -1.83 6.58
C ASN A 6 38.45 -0.77 5.75
N GLY A 7 37.97 0.33 6.34
CA GLY A 7 37.31 1.41 5.60
C GLY A 7 35.93 1.05 5.02
N LYS A 8 35.41 -0.16 5.22
CA LYS A 8 34.07 -0.57 4.79
C LYS A 8 33.03 0.02 5.74
N ARG A 9 32.00 0.65 5.20
CA ARG A 9 30.84 1.08 5.98
C ARG A 9 30.20 -0.15 6.62
N ALA A 10 30.08 -0.15 7.95
CA ALA A 10 29.26 -1.13 8.64
C ALA A 10 27.81 -0.89 8.23
N ASP A 11 27.19 -1.86 7.62
CA ASP A 11 25.77 -1.87 7.32
C ASP A 11 25.00 -2.31 8.56
N GLU A 12 23.71 -1.89 8.68
CA GLU A 12 22.83 -2.30 9.76
C GLU A 12 22.64 -3.82 9.80
N SER A 13 22.70 -4.48 8.64
CA SER A 13 22.67 -5.93 8.55
C SER A 13 23.81 -6.60 9.33
N SER A 14 24.94 -5.94 9.53
CA SER A 14 26.06 -6.46 10.34
C SER A 14 25.76 -6.53 11.84
N ALA A 15 24.70 -5.85 12.31
CA ALA A 15 24.21 -5.95 13.69
C ALA A 15 23.33 -7.20 13.91
N PHE A 16 22.88 -7.84 12.83
CA PHE A 16 22.02 -9.03 12.89
C PHE A 16 22.87 -10.27 13.11
N HIS A 17 22.94 -10.73 14.37
CA HIS A 17 23.79 -11.83 14.80
C HIS A 17 23.03 -12.91 15.58
N SER A 18 21.73 -12.72 15.83
CA SER A 18 20.92 -13.60 16.66
C SER A 18 19.57 -13.90 16.01
N GLU A 19 19.02 -15.06 16.30
CA GLU A 19 17.62 -15.39 15.94
C GLU A 19 16.60 -14.52 16.70
N LYS A 20 17.01 -13.93 17.83
CA LYS A 20 16.16 -13.04 18.61
C LYS A 20 16.25 -11.61 18.07
N ILE A 21 15.20 -11.16 17.42
CA ILE A 21 15.12 -9.85 16.76
C ILE A 21 15.43 -8.67 17.70
N LEU A 22 15.06 -8.79 18.98
CA LEU A 22 15.31 -7.78 20.00
C LEU A 22 16.82 -7.54 20.20
N LEU A 23 17.63 -8.60 20.19
CA LEU A 23 19.08 -8.50 20.35
C LEU A 23 19.73 -7.83 19.15
N ASN A 24 19.24 -8.12 17.96
CA ASN A 24 19.71 -7.51 16.73
C ASN A 24 19.39 -5.99 16.72
N HIS A 25 18.20 -5.61 17.11
CA HIS A 25 17.82 -4.18 17.22
C HIS A 25 18.62 -3.46 18.31
N ALA A 26 18.88 -4.11 19.44
CA ALA A 26 19.70 -3.54 20.51
C ALA A 26 21.16 -3.33 20.11
N ALA A 27 21.66 -4.09 19.13
CA ALA A 27 23.01 -3.95 18.59
C ALA A 27 23.17 -2.79 17.58
N ILE A 28 22.07 -2.26 17.07
CA ILE A 28 22.11 -1.10 16.16
C ILE A 28 22.43 0.17 16.95
N ASN A 29 23.48 0.88 16.53
CA ASN A 29 23.79 2.18 17.13
C ASN A 29 22.68 3.20 16.82
N PRO A 30 21.89 3.68 17.82
CA PRO A 30 20.74 4.56 17.59
C PRO A 30 21.14 5.90 16.99
N ILE A 31 22.30 6.47 17.35
CA ILE A 31 22.79 7.74 16.81
C ILE A 31 23.17 7.58 15.33
N GLY A 32 23.90 6.51 15.02
CA GLY A 32 24.27 6.20 13.63
C GLY A 32 23.05 5.95 12.75
N HIS A 33 22.04 5.26 13.26
CA HIS A 33 20.77 5.03 12.57
C HIS A 33 20.00 6.35 12.35
N MET A 34 19.89 7.20 13.37
CA MET A 34 19.23 8.49 13.27
C MET A 34 19.89 9.40 12.22
N VAL A 35 21.23 9.54 12.25
CA VAL A 35 21.96 10.34 11.27
C VAL A 35 21.77 9.79 9.85
N ARG A 36 21.85 8.49 9.67
CA ARG A 36 21.63 7.85 8.38
C ARG A 36 20.19 8.08 7.88
N SER A 37 19.19 7.94 8.75
CA SER A 37 17.80 8.21 8.43
C SER A 37 17.61 9.66 8.00
N MET A 38 18.16 10.62 8.73
CA MET A 38 18.11 12.03 8.36
C MET A 38 18.74 12.29 6.98
N LEU A 39 19.90 11.73 6.71
CA LEU A 39 20.58 11.87 5.42
C LEU A 39 19.83 11.18 4.28
N TYR A 40 19.20 10.06 4.54
CA TYR A 40 18.44 9.32 3.55
C TYR A 40 17.12 10.01 3.21
N TYR A 41 16.38 10.47 4.22
CA TYR A 41 15.11 11.18 4.05
C TYR A 41 15.26 12.65 3.64
N SER A 42 16.44 13.23 3.77
CA SER A 42 16.72 14.59 3.26
C SER A 42 16.79 14.66 1.73
N LYS A 43 16.94 13.52 1.05
CA LYS A 43 16.84 13.48 -0.41
C LYS A 43 15.41 13.77 -0.81
N ASP A 44 15.21 14.84 -1.56
CA ASP A 44 13.90 15.26 -2.03
C ASP A 44 13.26 14.16 -2.88
N MET A 45 12.29 13.46 -2.28
CA MET A 45 11.53 12.40 -2.97
C MET A 45 10.74 12.94 -4.17
N ASN A 46 10.45 14.25 -4.22
CA ASN A 46 9.76 14.81 -5.36
C ASN A 46 10.65 14.81 -6.62
N GLN A 47 11.97 14.94 -6.43
CA GLN A 47 12.91 14.88 -7.55
C GLN A 47 13.24 13.42 -7.95
N GLN A 48 13.25 12.50 -7.00
CA GLN A 48 13.62 11.11 -7.25
C GLN A 48 12.66 10.40 -8.23
N PHE A 49 11.39 10.79 -8.26
CA PHE A 49 10.36 10.20 -9.11
C PHE A 49 9.85 11.14 -10.20
N ARG A 50 10.49 12.28 -10.39
CA ARG A 50 10.20 13.20 -11.48
C ARG A 50 10.97 12.75 -12.73
N LEU A 51 10.35 11.86 -13.49
CA LEU A 51 10.99 11.20 -14.64
C LEU A 51 10.93 12.06 -15.91
N MET A 52 9.96 12.98 -15.99
CA MET A 52 9.70 13.81 -17.17
C MET A 52 9.07 15.17 -16.75
N PRO A 53 9.04 16.18 -17.64
CA PRO A 53 8.32 17.44 -17.42
C PRO A 53 6.81 17.21 -17.16
N GLN A 54 6.17 18.12 -16.42
CA GLN A 54 4.75 17.99 -16.07
C GLN A 54 3.84 17.93 -17.31
N GLU A 55 4.11 18.77 -18.31
CA GLU A 55 3.34 18.79 -19.56
C GLU A 55 3.36 17.44 -20.29
N GLU A 56 4.51 16.78 -20.32
CA GLU A 56 4.66 15.46 -20.91
C GLU A 56 3.93 14.38 -20.09
N CYS A 57 3.94 14.49 -18.77
CA CYS A 57 3.14 13.64 -17.89
C CYS A 57 1.65 13.78 -18.18
N ASP A 58 1.16 15.01 -18.30
CA ASP A 58 -0.27 15.29 -18.51
C ASP A 58 -0.74 14.75 -19.87
N LEU A 59 0.07 14.92 -20.91
CA LEU A 59 -0.22 14.37 -22.24
C LEU A 59 -0.24 12.82 -22.22
N THR A 60 0.78 12.21 -21.62
CA THR A 60 0.87 10.75 -21.51
C THR A 60 -0.27 10.19 -20.67
N PHE A 61 -0.64 10.87 -19.59
CA PHE A 61 -1.76 10.47 -18.74
C PHE A 61 -3.08 10.53 -19.51
N ALA A 62 -3.33 11.60 -20.25
CA ALA A 62 -4.52 11.76 -21.08
C ALA A 62 -4.60 10.71 -22.21
N GLU A 63 -3.45 10.29 -22.77
CA GLU A 63 -3.40 9.21 -23.75
C GLU A 63 -3.76 7.84 -23.14
N ILE A 64 -3.24 7.55 -21.94
CA ILE A 64 -3.46 6.27 -21.26
C ILE A 64 -4.87 6.19 -20.67
N PHE A 65 -5.37 7.31 -20.14
CA PHE A 65 -6.67 7.43 -19.49
C PHE A 65 -7.53 8.50 -20.18
N PRO A 66 -8.05 8.23 -21.40
CA PRO A 66 -8.89 9.19 -22.10
C PRO A 66 -10.16 9.50 -21.31
N SER A 67 -10.47 10.80 -21.16
CA SER A 67 -11.64 11.27 -20.42
C SER A 67 -12.96 11.20 -21.21
N ASP A 68 -12.89 10.91 -22.51
CA ASP A 68 -14.04 10.95 -23.44
C ASP A 68 -14.77 9.60 -23.58
N THR A 69 -14.56 8.66 -22.64
CA THR A 69 -15.34 7.43 -22.63
C THR A 69 -16.74 7.73 -22.09
N GLU A 70 -17.77 7.35 -22.85
CA GLU A 70 -19.15 7.35 -22.33
C GLU A 70 -19.20 6.62 -20.99
N ASP A 71 -19.88 7.17 -20.02
CA ASP A 71 -20.13 6.50 -18.74
C ASP A 71 -21.07 5.32 -18.98
N ILE A 72 -20.47 4.14 -19.16
CA ILE A 72 -21.18 2.87 -19.34
C ILE A 72 -21.36 2.13 -18.00
N THR A 73 -21.26 2.84 -16.87
CA THR A 73 -21.37 2.24 -15.55
C THR A 73 -22.75 1.64 -15.33
N ASP A 74 -22.82 0.32 -15.21
CA ASP A 74 -24.06 -0.37 -14.85
C ASP A 74 -24.37 -0.18 -13.36
N THR A 75 -25.66 -0.01 -13.07
CA THR A 75 -26.14 0.01 -11.68
C THR A 75 -26.18 -1.41 -11.12
N LEU A 76 -25.19 -1.79 -10.33
CA LEU A 76 -25.06 -3.13 -9.74
C LEU A 76 -25.83 -3.27 -8.41
N LEU A 77 -26.15 -2.16 -7.75
CA LEU A 77 -26.70 -2.15 -6.40
C LEU A 77 -28.19 -1.81 -6.39
N CYS A 78 -28.96 -2.54 -5.59
CA CYS A 78 -30.38 -2.27 -5.39
C CYS A 78 -30.66 -1.08 -4.46
N THR A 79 -29.66 -0.54 -3.80
CA THR A 79 -29.75 0.60 -2.88
C THR A 79 -28.73 1.66 -3.22
N LYS A 80 -29.11 2.92 -2.99
CA LYS A 80 -28.22 4.08 -3.20
C LYS A 80 -27.18 4.26 -2.07
N ARG A 81 -27.38 3.62 -0.93
CA ARG A 81 -26.54 3.76 0.26
C ARG A 81 -26.37 2.42 0.96
N PRO A 82 -25.62 1.49 0.38
CA PRO A 82 -25.34 0.18 0.99
C PRO A 82 -24.32 0.32 2.12
N ASP A 83 -24.32 -0.62 3.06
CA ASP A 83 -23.14 -0.87 3.88
C ASP A 83 -22.03 -1.46 3.01
N ILE A 84 -20.78 -1.07 3.28
CA ILE A 84 -19.63 -1.48 2.47
C ILE A 84 -18.64 -2.22 3.36
N LEU A 85 -18.38 -3.48 3.05
CA LEU A 85 -17.35 -4.29 3.68
C LEU A 85 -16.27 -4.62 2.65
N THR A 86 -15.08 -4.06 2.83
CA THR A 86 -13.90 -4.37 2.01
C THR A 86 -13.01 -5.37 2.74
N ILE A 87 -12.75 -6.52 2.14
CA ILE A 87 -11.86 -7.55 2.70
C ILE A 87 -10.61 -7.63 1.84
N GLN A 88 -9.48 -7.19 2.40
CA GLN A 88 -8.17 -7.32 1.76
C GLN A 88 -7.46 -8.55 2.30
N LEU A 89 -7.33 -9.57 1.45
CA LEU A 89 -6.67 -10.83 1.81
C LEU A 89 -5.16 -10.72 1.60
N GLU A 90 -4.39 -10.99 2.65
CA GLU A 90 -2.93 -11.04 2.59
C GLU A 90 -2.47 -12.29 1.81
N SER A 91 -1.50 -12.09 0.92
CA SER A 91 -0.83 -13.16 0.15
C SER A 91 -1.77 -14.07 -0.66
N MET A 92 -3.01 -13.66 -0.93
CA MET A 92 -3.97 -14.43 -1.71
C MET A 92 -3.84 -14.08 -3.20
N GLY A 93 -3.05 -14.86 -3.91
CA GLY A 93 -2.85 -14.69 -5.35
C GLY A 93 -3.59 -15.73 -6.19
N ALA A 94 -3.68 -15.49 -7.50
CA ALA A 94 -4.33 -16.38 -8.47
C ALA A 94 -3.90 -17.86 -8.37
N PRO A 95 -2.65 -18.24 -8.03
CA PRO A 95 -2.27 -19.63 -7.82
C PRO A 95 -3.07 -20.39 -6.76
N PHE A 96 -3.75 -19.68 -5.85
CA PHE A 96 -4.59 -20.27 -4.81
C PHE A 96 -6.09 -20.26 -5.16
N ILE A 97 -6.46 -19.71 -6.30
CA ILE A 97 -7.86 -19.51 -6.72
C ILE A 97 -8.14 -20.37 -7.96
N GLU A 98 -8.88 -21.45 -7.77
CA GLU A 98 -9.18 -22.43 -8.83
C GLU A 98 -9.83 -21.78 -10.06
N SER A 99 -10.79 -20.89 -9.87
CA SER A 99 -11.49 -20.20 -10.98
C SER A 99 -10.60 -19.27 -11.79
N LEU A 100 -9.39 -18.95 -11.31
CA LEU A 100 -8.36 -18.20 -12.01
C LEU A 100 -7.21 -19.08 -12.54
N GLY A 101 -7.41 -20.41 -12.58
CA GLY A 101 -6.40 -21.36 -13.02
C GLY A 101 -5.44 -21.82 -11.92
N GLY A 102 -5.73 -21.54 -10.66
CA GLY A 102 -4.95 -21.97 -9.50
C GLY A 102 -5.21 -23.43 -9.08
N VAL A 103 -4.56 -23.83 -7.99
CA VAL A 103 -4.64 -25.18 -7.46
C VAL A 103 -6.06 -25.48 -6.94
N GLN A 104 -6.61 -26.63 -7.37
CA GLN A 104 -7.94 -27.06 -7.01
C GLN A 104 -8.09 -27.29 -5.50
N GLY A 105 -9.23 -26.86 -4.94
CA GLY A 105 -9.62 -27.13 -3.57
C GLY A 105 -8.90 -26.30 -2.49
N VAL A 106 -8.09 -25.32 -2.86
CA VAL A 106 -7.40 -24.44 -1.90
C VAL A 106 -8.36 -23.41 -1.30
N ALA A 107 -9.20 -22.78 -2.11
CA ALA A 107 -10.14 -21.74 -1.68
C ALA A 107 -11.56 -21.99 -2.22
N PRO A 108 -12.22 -23.11 -1.86
CA PRO A 108 -13.50 -23.51 -2.46
C PRO A 108 -14.63 -22.51 -2.16
N GLU A 109 -14.69 -21.97 -0.93
CA GLU A 109 -15.70 -20.99 -0.55
C GLU A 109 -15.54 -19.67 -1.31
N LEU A 110 -14.30 -19.21 -1.51
CA LEU A 110 -14.04 -18.01 -2.32
C LEU A 110 -14.52 -18.23 -3.77
N CYS A 111 -14.23 -19.40 -4.35
CA CYS A 111 -14.70 -19.73 -5.69
C CYS A 111 -16.23 -19.76 -5.79
N GLN A 112 -16.96 -20.20 -4.75
CA GLN A 112 -18.42 -20.13 -4.72
C GLN A 112 -18.93 -18.68 -4.65
N TRP A 113 -18.29 -17.82 -3.84
CA TRP A 113 -18.62 -16.40 -3.77
C TRP A 113 -18.41 -15.69 -5.11
N MET A 114 -17.33 -16.00 -5.82
CA MET A 114 -17.03 -15.44 -7.14
C MET A 114 -18.12 -15.76 -8.18
N GLN A 115 -18.89 -16.83 -8.01
CA GLN A 115 -20.02 -17.17 -8.88
C GLN A 115 -21.31 -16.41 -8.55
N ARG A 116 -21.38 -15.76 -7.37
CA ARG A 116 -22.59 -15.07 -6.88
C ARG A 116 -22.52 -13.56 -7.02
N GLY A 117 -21.38 -13.03 -7.43
CA GLY A 117 -21.14 -11.61 -7.54
C GLY A 117 -20.42 -11.24 -8.85
N VAL A 118 -19.95 -10.01 -8.92
CA VAL A 118 -19.11 -9.54 -10.01
C VAL A 118 -17.66 -9.98 -9.76
N ASN A 119 -17.09 -10.71 -10.71
CA ASN A 119 -15.72 -11.20 -10.64
C ASN A 119 -14.86 -10.51 -11.69
N PHE A 120 -13.87 -9.75 -11.25
CA PHE A 120 -12.89 -9.08 -12.11
C PHE A 120 -11.73 -10.04 -12.41
N THR A 121 -11.79 -10.77 -13.51
CA THR A 121 -10.81 -11.80 -13.89
C THR A 121 -9.47 -11.22 -14.38
N ASN A 122 -9.44 -9.94 -14.76
CA ASN A 122 -8.25 -9.24 -15.22
C ASN A 122 -7.83 -8.12 -14.24
N ALA A 123 -7.90 -8.41 -12.93
CA ALA A 123 -7.45 -7.48 -11.91
C ALA A 123 -6.02 -7.82 -11.46
N TRP A 124 -5.17 -6.81 -11.39
CA TRP A 124 -3.75 -6.96 -11.06
C TRP A 124 -3.38 -6.12 -9.85
N ALA A 125 -2.62 -6.71 -8.94
CA ALA A 125 -2.04 -5.96 -7.83
C ALA A 125 -0.91 -5.04 -8.35
N THR A 126 -0.93 -3.78 -7.94
CA THR A 126 0.09 -2.80 -8.34
C THR A 126 1.40 -2.96 -7.56
N SER A 127 1.41 -3.76 -6.49
CA SER A 127 2.59 -4.05 -5.68
C SER A 127 2.45 -5.37 -4.92
N PHE A 128 3.60 -5.90 -4.51
CA PHE A 128 3.74 -7.17 -3.80
C PHE A 128 3.89 -7.01 -2.27
N ARG A 129 3.78 -5.81 -1.72
CA ARG A 129 3.93 -5.54 -0.28
C ARG A 129 2.66 -4.97 0.30
N THR A 130 2.31 -5.40 1.52
CA THR A 130 1.11 -4.98 2.26
C THR A 130 0.98 -3.46 2.37
N ASP A 131 2.06 -2.77 2.75
CA ASP A 131 2.07 -1.32 2.91
C ASP A 131 1.81 -0.54 1.61
N ARG A 132 2.16 -1.11 0.48
CA ARG A 132 1.88 -0.53 -0.84
C ARG A 132 0.52 -0.98 -1.35
N GLY A 133 0.18 -2.25 -1.21
CA GLY A 133 -1.11 -2.80 -1.62
C GLY A 133 -2.28 -2.13 -0.91
N THR A 134 -2.19 -1.94 0.41
CA THR A 134 -3.19 -1.22 1.20
C THR A 134 -3.36 0.23 0.71
N LEU A 135 -2.25 0.92 0.48
CA LEU A 135 -2.28 2.29 -0.02
C LEU A 135 -2.88 2.39 -1.44
N CYS A 136 -2.55 1.44 -2.32
CA CYS A 136 -3.15 1.38 -3.65
C CYS A 136 -4.65 1.14 -3.58
N THR A 137 -5.10 0.22 -2.73
CA THR A 137 -6.53 -0.11 -2.59
C THR A 137 -7.33 1.03 -1.98
N LEU A 138 -6.82 1.67 -0.93
CA LEU A 138 -7.57 2.66 -0.16
C LEU A 138 -7.44 4.09 -0.69
N SER A 139 -6.36 4.41 -1.39
CA SER A 139 -6.08 5.76 -1.91
C SER A 139 -6.01 5.83 -3.44
N GLY A 140 -6.05 4.70 -4.16
CA GLY A 140 -5.82 4.68 -5.59
C GLY A 140 -4.40 5.09 -6.00
N TYR A 141 -3.46 5.16 -5.05
CA TYR A 141 -2.10 5.62 -5.30
C TYR A 141 -1.21 4.48 -5.79
N PRO A 142 -0.47 4.63 -6.88
CA PRO A 142 0.34 3.55 -7.44
C PRO A 142 1.45 3.10 -6.49
N GLY A 143 1.75 1.81 -6.50
CA GLY A 143 2.83 1.23 -5.72
C GLY A 143 4.20 1.60 -6.29
N LEU A 144 4.92 2.48 -5.63
CA LEU A 144 6.27 2.86 -6.04
C LEU A 144 7.27 1.71 -5.83
N PRO A 145 8.22 1.47 -6.75
CA PRO A 145 9.12 0.31 -6.68
C PRO A 145 10.00 0.25 -5.43
N GLN A 146 10.51 1.38 -4.97
CA GLN A 146 11.55 1.43 -3.93
C GLN A 146 11.00 1.80 -2.55
N THR A 147 9.99 2.66 -2.46
CA THR A 147 9.53 3.24 -1.19
C THR A 147 8.01 3.21 -1.11
N SER A 148 7.49 2.88 0.08
CA SER A 148 6.08 3.06 0.38
C SER A 148 5.83 4.48 0.88
N VAL A 149 4.92 5.21 0.24
CA VAL A 149 4.51 6.55 0.66
C VAL A 149 3.83 6.53 2.04
N MET A 150 3.26 5.40 2.44
CA MET A 150 2.71 5.18 3.79
C MET A 150 3.74 5.49 4.89
N LYS A 151 5.02 5.24 4.65
CA LYS A 151 6.12 5.52 5.60
C LYS A 151 6.49 6.99 5.71
N ILE A 152 5.86 7.86 4.92
CA ILE A 152 6.15 9.29 4.87
C ILE A 152 4.88 10.07 5.22
N PRO A 153 4.62 10.32 6.53
CA PRO A 153 3.37 10.94 6.99
C PRO A 153 3.06 12.28 6.32
N ALA A 154 4.10 13.07 6.03
CA ALA A 154 3.93 14.36 5.36
C ALA A 154 3.30 14.26 3.96
N LYS A 155 3.45 13.10 3.29
CA LYS A 155 2.88 12.82 1.97
C LYS A 155 1.60 11.98 2.06
N SER A 156 1.62 10.92 2.86
CA SER A 156 0.49 9.99 2.94
C SER A 156 -0.79 10.63 3.46
N ARG A 157 -0.69 11.61 4.38
CA ARG A 157 -1.84 12.34 4.92
C ARG A 157 -2.59 13.22 3.92
N THR A 158 -1.98 13.53 2.78
CA THR A 158 -2.59 14.37 1.73
C THR A 158 -3.17 13.57 0.58
N LEU A 159 -3.09 12.25 0.66
CA LEU A 159 -3.66 11.38 -0.37
C LEU A 159 -5.19 11.36 -0.28
N PRO A 160 -5.87 11.27 -1.42
CA PRO A 160 -7.29 10.92 -1.43
C PRO A 160 -7.50 9.56 -0.80
N SER A 161 -8.69 9.30 -0.27
CA SER A 161 -9.02 7.97 0.25
C SER A 161 -10.51 7.66 0.11
N ILE A 162 -10.81 6.39 -0.03
CA ILE A 162 -12.18 5.88 0.01
C ILE A 162 -12.86 6.30 1.33
N ALA A 163 -12.16 6.24 2.46
CA ALA A 163 -12.73 6.58 3.75
C ALA A 163 -13.15 8.05 3.83
N ASN A 164 -12.33 8.99 3.36
CA ASN A 164 -12.71 10.41 3.32
C ASN A 164 -13.94 10.64 2.44
N SER A 165 -13.98 10.04 1.26
CA SER A 165 -15.16 10.17 0.37
C SER A 165 -16.43 9.59 1.00
N LEU A 166 -16.31 8.48 1.74
CA LEU A 166 -17.43 7.89 2.46
C LEU A 166 -17.86 8.73 3.67
N LEU A 167 -16.92 9.31 4.41
CA LEU A 167 -17.24 10.25 5.50
C LEU A 167 -18.00 11.47 4.99
N GLU A 168 -17.58 12.06 3.88
CA GLU A 168 -18.29 13.17 3.22
C GLU A 168 -19.72 12.77 2.81
N ALA A 169 -19.92 11.51 2.42
CA ALA A 169 -21.24 10.94 2.15
C ALA A 169 -22.01 10.53 3.43
N GLY A 170 -21.44 10.77 4.63
CA GLY A 170 -22.07 10.53 5.93
C GLY A 170 -22.02 9.08 6.42
N TYR A 171 -21.05 8.30 5.95
CA TYR A 171 -20.74 6.97 6.51
C TYR A 171 -19.85 7.09 7.75
N VAL A 172 -19.85 6.05 8.57
CA VAL A 172 -18.82 5.79 9.58
C VAL A 172 -17.81 4.83 8.98
N THR A 173 -16.53 5.05 9.20
CA THR A 173 -15.45 4.30 8.57
C THR A 173 -14.54 3.69 9.62
N ASP A 174 -14.44 2.37 9.62
CA ASP A 174 -13.61 1.59 10.54
C ASP A 174 -12.62 0.73 9.76
N PHE A 175 -11.49 0.40 10.40
CA PHE A 175 -10.47 -0.47 9.83
C PHE A 175 -10.06 -1.54 10.83
N LEU A 176 -10.30 -2.79 10.50
CA LEU A 176 -9.87 -3.94 11.28
C LEU A 176 -8.64 -4.57 10.65
N TYR A 177 -7.57 -4.75 11.42
CA TYR A 177 -6.34 -5.38 10.97
C TYR A 177 -5.96 -6.58 11.82
N GLY A 178 -5.64 -7.69 11.18
CA GLY A 178 -5.28 -8.96 11.84
C GLY A 178 -3.85 -9.03 12.38
N GLY A 179 -3.08 -7.95 12.31
CA GLY A 179 -1.69 -7.87 12.75
C GLY A 179 -1.39 -6.64 13.59
N ASP A 180 -0.11 -6.27 13.70
CA ASP A 180 0.28 -5.03 14.37
C ASP A 180 0.03 -3.83 13.45
N ILE A 181 -0.94 -3.00 13.79
CA ILE A 181 -1.34 -1.82 13.02
C ILE A 181 -0.24 -0.72 12.97
N ASN A 182 0.77 -0.79 13.85
CA ASN A 182 1.92 0.12 13.80
C ASN A 182 2.93 -0.28 12.71
N PHE A 183 2.77 -1.48 12.14
CA PHE A 183 3.59 -1.93 11.03
C PHE A 183 3.59 -0.91 9.88
N THR A 184 4.79 -0.52 9.45
CA THR A 184 5.02 0.41 8.32
C THR A 184 4.26 1.74 8.40
N ASN A 185 3.94 2.20 9.61
CA ASN A 185 3.21 3.45 9.85
C ASN A 185 1.73 3.43 9.39
N MET A 186 1.14 2.25 9.29
CA MET A 186 -0.23 2.03 8.81
C MET A 186 -1.25 2.80 9.66
N LYS A 187 -1.14 2.75 10.99
CA LYS A 187 -2.03 3.47 11.91
C LYS A 187 -2.09 4.97 11.61
N SER A 188 -0.92 5.60 11.42
CA SER A 188 -0.84 7.04 11.10
C SER A 188 -1.50 7.35 9.76
N TYR A 189 -1.29 6.51 8.76
CA TYR A 189 -1.91 6.64 7.46
C TYR A 189 -3.44 6.54 7.55
N LEU A 190 -3.97 5.49 8.17
CA LEU A 190 -5.40 5.25 8.28
C LEU A 190 -6.13 6.39 8.99
N LEU A 191 -5.62 6.82 10.16
CA LEU A 191 -6.21 7.94 10.90
C LEU A 191 -6.17 9.26 10.10
N SER A 192 -5.10 9.50 9.34
CA SER A 192 -4.97 10.72 8.53
C SER A 192 -5.81 10.71 7.25
N THR A 193 -6.29 9.55 6.84
CA THR A 193 -7.09 9.36 5.62
C THR A 193 -8.56 9.02 5.88
N GLY A 194 -9.05 9.24 7.10
CA GLY A 194 -10.47 9.25 7.42
C GLY A 194 -11.02 8.02 8.13
N TYR A 195 -10.20 7.05 8.52
CA TYR A 195 -10.65 5.95 9.37
C TYR A 195 -10.74 6.42 10.83
N GLN A 196 -11.84 6.08 11.53
CA GLN A 196 -12.15 6.59 12.87
C GLN A 196 -11.73 5.63 13.98
N GLN A 197 -11.68 4.33 13.69
CA GLN A 197 -11.23 3.27 14.61
C GLN A 197 -10.38 2.24 13.86
#